data_c8014c506acd93597a14a6e752ee4f5f
#
_entry.id   c8014c506acd93597a14a6e752ee4f5f
#
_cell.length_a   1.000
_cell.length_b   1.000
_cell.length_c   1.000
_cell.angle_alpha   90.00
_cell.angle_beta   90.00
_cell.angle_gamma   90.00
#
_symmetry.space_group_name_H-M   'P 1'
#
loop_
_entity.id
_entity.type
_entity.pdbx_description
1 polymer ?
#
loop_
_entity_poly.entity_id
_entity_poly.type
_entity_poly.pdbx_seq_one_letter_code
_entity_poly.pdbx_strand_id
1 'polypeptide(L)'
;MRKRQAPEQLTPLELEIMKILWETGPAAVQSVQERLPQEPRLAYNTVQTMLNVLHRKGKVRRALQGRAFVYEPAVTRTQAAGQAVGDLVQRMFDGSAEDLELSLVETRQLTPEKLARLTALLDDAPEDGHGQA
;
A
#
# COMPACT_ATOMS: atom_id res chain seq x y z
N MET A 1 1.05 24.42 -11.69
CA MET A 1 0.88 23.86 -11.41
C MET A 1 0.82 23.43 -10.60
N ARG A 2 0.60 23.15 -10.56
CA ARG A 2 0.45 22.58 -9.87
C ARG A 2 0.66 21.62 -9.54
N LYS A 3 0.89 21.29 -9.29
CA LYS A 3 1.16 20.39 -9.06
C LYS A 3 0.92 19.49 -8.55
N ARG A 4 0.85 18.73 -8.67
CA ARG A 4 0.64 17.86 -8.28
C ARG A 4 1.07 17.14 -7.80
N GLN A 5 1.03 16.81 -7.44
CA GLN A 5 1.56 16.21 -6.88
C GLN A 5 1.82 15.13 -6.67
N ALA A 6 2.67 15.26 -6.44
CA ALA A 6 3.08 13.92 -6.47
C ALA A 6 2.16 13.09 -5.71
N PRO A 7 1.85 12.00 -6.21
CA PRO A 7 0.97 11.19 -5.47
C PRO A 7 1.64 10.85 -4.19
N GLU A 8 0.86 10.64 -3.26
CA GLU A 8 1.33 10.35 -1.98
C GLU A 8 1.69 8.91 -1.91
N GLN A 9 2.70 8.54 -2.67
CA GLN A 9 3.19 7.19 -2.64
C GLN A 9 3.82 6.89 -1.31
N LEU A 10 3.72 5.63 -0.92
CA LEU A 10 4.33 5.18 0.31
C LEU A 10 5.81 4.89 0.08
N THR A 11 6.65 5.41 0.96
CA THR A 11 8.05 5.01 0.98
C THR A 11 8.13 3.58 1.50
N PRO A 12 9.28 2.91 1.30
CA PRO A 12 9.39 1.54 1.81
C PRO A 12 9.11 1.40 3.30
N LEU A 13 9.59 2.33 4.11
CA LEU A 13 9.36 2.24 5.54
C LEU A 13 7.91 2.56 5.88
N GLU A 14 7.33 3.53 5.19
CA GLU A 14 5.91 3.82 5.38
C GLU A 14 5.07 2.61 5.05
N LEU A 15 5.44 1.87 3.99
CA LEU A 15 4.71 0.68 3.63
C LEU A 15 4.83 -0.38 4.72
N GLU A 16 6.01 -0.53 5.33
CA GLU A 16 6.15 -1.47 6.44
C GLU A 16 5.22 -1.11 7.58
N ILE A 17 5.08 0.17 7.88
CA ILE A 17 4.16 0.60 8.92
C ILE A 17 2.72 0.29 8.53
N MET A 18 2.36 0.59 7.28
CA MET A 18 1.00 0.29 6.82
C MET A 18 0.70 -1.21 6.89
N LYS A 19 1.67 -2.06 6.54
CA LYS A 19 1.47 -3.50 6.62
C LYS A 19 1.16 -3.93 8.05
N ILE A 20 1.83 -3.32 9.02
CA ILE A 20 1.57 -3.63 10.42
C ILE A 20 0.13 -3.24 10.77
N LEU A 21 -0.28 -2.04 10.37
CA LEU A 21 -1.62 -1.57 10.69
C LEU A 21 -2.70 -2.39 9.99
N TRP A 22 -2.45 -2.80 8.74
CA TRP A 22 -3.42 -3.66 8.06
C TRP A 22 -3.56 -5.00 8.77
N GLU A 23 -2.48 -5.48 9.35
CA GLU A 23 -2.48 -6.77 10.01
C GLU A 23 -3.06 -6.70 11.42
N THR A 24 -2.70 -5.67 12.18
CA THR A 24 -3.08 -5.60 13.60
C THR A 24 -4.33 -4.79 13.86
N GLY A 25 -4.70 -3.89 12.94
CA GLY A 25 -5.73 -2.91 13.21
C GLY A 25 -5.17 -1.72 13.96
N PRO A 26 -6.03 -0.95 14.61
CA PRO A 26 -5.58 0.29 15.25
C PRO A 26 -4.46 0.02 16.25
N ALA A 27 -3.46 0.88 16.26
CA ALA A 27 -2.30 0.70 17.12
C ALA A 27 -1.69 2.04 17.50
N ALA A 28 -1.12 2.09 18.70
CA ALA A 28 -0.36 3.23 19.16
C ALA A 28 1.06 3.15 18.62
N VAL A 29 1.79 4.26 18.74
CA VAL A 29 3.15 4.36 18.22
C VAL A 29 4.02 3.24 18.77
N GLN A 30 3.93 2.99 20.07
CA GLN A 30 4.78 1.98 20.68
C GLN A 30 4.52 0.59 20.10
N SER A 31 3.26 0.27 19.85
CA SER A 31 2.94 -1.05 19.28
C SER A 31 3.52 -1.19 17.88
N VAL A 32 3.46 -0.12 17.09
CA VAL A 32 4.04 -0.16 15.77
C VAL A 32 5.55 -0.31 15.87
N GLN A 33 6.17 0.46 16.76
CA GLN A 33 7.62 0.39 16.94
C GLN A 33 8.08 -1.03 17.27
N GLU A 34 7.32 -1.69 18.13
CA GLU A 34 7.69 -3.04 18.57
C GLU A 34 7.59 -4.08 17.46
N ARG A 35 6.71 -3.83 16.49
CA ARG A 35 6.52 -4.78 15.41
C ARG A 35 7.41 -4.51 14.20
N LEU A 36 8.02 -3.34 14.14
CA LEU A 36 8.98 -3.05 13.08
C LEU A 36 10.27 -3.84 13.33
N PRO A 37 11.09 -4.01 12.29
CA PRO A 37 12.36 -4.71 12.49
C PRO A 37 13.17 -4.06 13.61
N GLN A 38 13.80 -4.90 14.40
CA GLN A 38 14.55 -4.43 15.55
C GLN A 38 16.04 -4.24 15.27
N GLU A 39 16.45 -4.46 14.02
CA GLU A 39 17.83 -4.29 13.64
C GLU A 39 17.94 -3.58 12.32
N PRO A 40 18.12 -2.27 12.32
CA PRO A 40 18.21 -1.42 13.51
C PRO A 40 16.83 -1.08 14.05
N ARG A 41 16.75 -0.89 15.33
CA ARG A 41 15.50 -0.47 15.94
C ARG A 41 15.31 1.01 15.71
N LEU A 42 14.15 1.40 15.24
CA LEU A 42 13.83 2.80 15.03
C LEU A 42 13.40 3.43 16.34
N ALA A 43 13.82 4.68 16.52
CA ALA A 43 13.44 5.41 17.71
C ALA A 43 11.95 5.69 17.71
N TYR A 44 11.38 5.81 18.91
CA TYR A 44 9.98 6.12 19.07
C TYR A 44 9.59 7.38 18.30
N ASN A 45 10.41 8.44 18.43
CA ASN A 45 10.08 9.70 17.76
C ASN A 45 10.11 9.57 16.24
N THR A 46 10.98 8.73 15.72
CA THR A 46 11.01 8.49 14.28
C THR A 46 9.73 7.82 13.82
N VAL A 47 9.27 6.82 14.53
CA VAL A 47 8.04 6.13 14.17
C VAL A 47 6.87 7.09 14.30
N GLN A 48 6.84 7.88 15.36
CA GLN A 48 5.77 8.85 15.54
C GLN A 48 5.73 9.86 14.40
N THR A 49 6.89 10.37 13.99
CA THR A 49 6.96 11.30 12.88
C THR A 49 6.43 10.66 11.59
N MET A 50 6.78 9.41 11.37
CA MET A 50 6.32 8.74 10.16
C MET A 50 4.81 8.50 10.17
N LEU A 51 4.25 8.17 11.34
CA LEU A 51 2.80 8.03 11.45
C LEU A 51 2.11 9.36 11.21
N ASN A 52 2.70 10.45 11.69
CA ASN A 52 2.14 11.77 11.45
C ASN A 52 2.22 12.15 9.97
N VAL A 53 3.29 11.75 9.28
CA VAL A 53 3.38 11.96 7.85
C VAL A 53 2.31 11.17 7.12
N LEU A 54 2.10 9.91 7.52
CA LEU A 54 1.05 9.09 6.93
C LEU A 54 -0.32 9.70 7.17
N HIS A 55 -0.52 10.28 8.34
CA HIS A 55 -1.77 10.96 8.63
C HIS A 55 -1.95 12.16 7.71
N ARG A 56 -0.91 12.93 7.52
CA ARG A 56 -0.97 14.10 6.64
C ARG A 56 -1.22 13.70 5.20
N LYS A 57 -0.68 12.55 4.79
CA LYS A 57 -0.90 12.03 3.44
C LYS A 57 -2.29 11.40 3.27
N GLY A 58 -3.06 11.30 4.34
CA GLY A 58 -4.39 10.70 4.27
C GLY A 58 -4.39 9.18 4.25
N LYS A 59 -3.28 8.56 4.62
CA LYS A 59 -3.17 7.10 4.60
C LYS A 59 -3.63 6.46 5.89
N VAL A 60 -3.62 7.20 6.99
CA VAL A 60 -4.10 6.71 8.27
C VAL A 60 -5.00 7.75 8.89
N ARG A 61 -5.91 7.27 9.74
CA ARG A 61 -6.68 8.11 10.65
C ARG A 61 -6.10 7.92 12.04
N ARG A 62 -6.37 8.88 12.91
CA ARG A 62 -5.93 8.74 14.29
C ARG A 62 -6.99 9.30 15.22
N ALA A 63 -7.00 8.76 16.42
CA ALA A 63 -7.92 9.21 17.47
C ALA A 63 -7.19 9.12 18.80
N LEU A 64 -7.52 10.05 19.69
CA LEU A 64 -6.95 10.00 21.02
C LEU A 64 -7.62 8.89 21.82
N GLN A 65 -6.81 8.09 22.50
CA GLN A 65 -7.28 7.16 23.49
C GLN A 65 -6.47 7.43 24.74
N GLY A 66 -7.11 8.01 25.75
CA GLY A 66 -6.35 8.49 26.89
C GLY A 66 -5.46 9.64 26.46
N ARG A 67 -4.17 9.47 26.63
CA ARG A 67 -3.19 10.52 26.30
C ARG A 67 -2.42 10.25 25.04
N ALA A 68 -2.73 9.17 24.36
CA ALA A 68 -1.96 8.77 23.20
C ALA A 68 -2.87 8.64 22.00
N PHE A 69 -2.30 8.91 20.83
CA PHE A 69 -3.01 8.66 19.57
C PHE A 69 -2.93 7.18 19.23
N VAL A 70 -4.02 6.69 18.68
CA VAL A 70 -4.10 5.37 18.08
C VAL A 70 -4.34 5.59 16.60
N TYR A 71 -3.57 4.92 15.77
CA TYR A 71 -3.60 5.09 14.32
C TYR A 71 -4.21 3.85 13.68
N GLU A 72 -5.01 4.08 12.63
CA GLU A 72 -5.59 2.97 11.88
C GLU A 72 -5.54 3.31 10.40
N PRO A 73 -5.52 2.30 9.51
CA PRO A 73 -5.46 2.59 8.08
C PRO A 73 -6.70 3.34 7.62
N ALA A 74 -6.49 4.36 6.80
CA ALA A 74 -7.56 5.05 6.12
C ALA A 74 -7.76 4.54 4.71
N VAL A 75 -6.81 3.75 4.21
CA VAL A 75 -6.89 3.11 2.90
C VAL A 75 -6.67 1.62 3.10
N THR A 76 -7.28 0.82 2.25
CA THR A 76 -7.09 -0.62 2.32
C THR A 76 -5.81 -1.01 1.61
N ARG A 77 -5.35 -2.23 1.90
CA ARG A 77 -4.18 -2.76 1.18
C ARG A 77 -4.45 -2.79 -0.32
N THR A 78 -5.65 -3.21 -0.72
CA THR A 78 -6.00 -3.27 -2.14
C THR A 78 -5.97 -1.90 -2.79
N GLN A 79 -6.48 -0.88 -2.08
CA GLN A 79 -6.43 0.48 -2.62
C GLN A 79 -5.00 0.96 -2.77
N ALA A 80 -4.16 0.69 -1.77
CA ALA A 80 -2.76 1.11 -1.84
C ALA A 80 -2.02 0.38 -2.96
N ALA A 81 -2.27 -0.92 -3.10
CA ALA A 81 -1.64 -1.70 -4.15
C ALA A 81 -2.07 -1.22 -5.52
N GLY A 82 -3.36 -0.93 -5.68
CA GLY A 82 -3.85 -0.44 -6.96
C GLY A 82 -3.22 0.88 -7.35
N GLN A 83 -3.07 1.78 -6.38
CA GLN A 83 -2.42 3.05 -6.66
C GLN A 83 -0.96 2.85 -7.04
N ALA A 84 -0.28 1.95 -6.35
CA ALA A 84 1.13 1.68 -6.65
C ALA A 84 1.28 1.10 -8.05
N VAL A 85 0.39 0.19 -8.43
CA VAL A 85 0.44 -0.39 -9.78
C VAL A 85 0.18 0.70 -10.82
N GLY A 86 -0.81 1.55 -10.59
CA GLY A 86 -1.09 2.63 -11.52
C GLY A 86 0.08 3.57 -11.69
N ASP A 87 0.73 3.93 -10.60
CA ASP A 87 1.90 4.78 -10.66
C ASP A 87 3.04 4.10 -11.41
N LEU A 88 3.23 2.81 -11.16
CA LEU A 88 4.28 2.06 -11.85
C LEU A 88 4.05 2.06 -13.36
N VAL A 89 2.80 1.81 -13.77
CA VAL A 89 2.47 1.79 -15.18
C VAL A 89 2.76 3.15 -15.81
N GLN A 90 2.36 4.22 -15.12
CA GLN A 90 2.57 5.56 -15.66
C GLN A 90 4.05 5.92 -15.72
N ARG A 91 4.80 5.60 -14.70
CA ARG A 91 6.17 6.09 -14.59
C ARG A 91 7.17 5.24 -15.33
N MET A 92 6.97 3.92 -15.34
CA MET A 92 7.94 3.02 -15.95
C MET A 92 7.52 2.54 -17.33
N PHE A 93 6.23 2.57 -17.62
CA PHE A 93 5.72 1.98 -18.85
C PHE A 93 4.87 2.96 -19.65
N ASP A 94 5.00 4.24 -19.36
CA ASP A 94 4.34 5.30 -20.11
C ASP A 94 2.85 5.05 -20.32
N GLY A 95 2.21 4.47 -19.29
CA GLY A 95 0.78 4.23 -19.34
C GLY A 95 0.38 2.92 -19.98
N SER A 96 1.35 2.09 -20.37
CA SER A 96 1.05 0.85 -21.05
C SER A 96 0.95 -0.31 -20.09
N ALA A 97 -0.26 -0.75 -19.79
CA ALA A 97 -0.45 -1.92 -18.97
C ALA A 97 0.09 -3.17 -19.66
N GLU A 98 0.05 -3.20 -20.99
CA GLU A 98 0.59 -4.34 -21.72
C GLU A 98 2.08 -4.50 -21.50
N ASP A 99 2.81 -3.38 -21.43
CA ASP A 99 4.24 -3.46 -21.17
C ASP A 99 4.51 -3.97 -19.77
N LEU A 100 3.67 -3.60 -18.80
CA LEU A 100 3.79 -4.16 -17.47
C LEU A 100 3.58 -5.67 -17.50
N GLU A 101 2.54 -6.11 -18.23
CA GLU A 101 2.26 -7.54 -18.33
C GLU A 101 3.45 -8.30 -18.92
N LEU A 102 4.04 -7.72 -19.97
CA LEU A 102 5.19 -8.35 -20.57
C LEU A 102 6.36 -8.42 -19.59
N SER A 103 6.57 -7.36 -18.84
CA SER A 103 7.63 -7.35 -17.84
C SER A 103 7.40 -8.43 -16.80
N LEU A 104 6.15 -8.65 -16.40
CA LEU A 104 5.85 -9.71 -15.43
C LEU A 104 6.21 -11.08 -15.99
N VAL A 105 5.97 -11.28 -17.28
CA VAL A 105 6.33 -12.53 -17.92
C VAL A 105 7.84 -12.69 -18.03
N GLU A 106 8.51 -11.62 -18.47
CA GLU A 106 9.96 -11.67 -18.68
C GLU A 106 10.72 -11.89 -17.38
N THR A 107 10.21 -11.36 -16.28
CA THR A 107 10.85 -11.50 -14.98
C THR A 107 10.36 -12.72 -14.22
N ARG A 108 9.50 -13.52 -14.84
CA ARG A 108 8.97 -14.76 -14.29
C ARG A 108 8.10 -14.55 -13.06
N GLN A 109 7.58 -13.33 -12.89
CA GLN A 109 6.56 -13.09 -11.89
C GLN A 109 5.23 -13.71 -12.32
N LEU A 110 5.00 -13.77 -13.63
CA LEU A 110 3.82 -14.39 -14.19
C LEU A 110 4.26 -15.54 -15.08
N THR A 111 3.77 -16.73 -14.75
CA THR A 111 4.09 -17.95 -15.49
C THR A 111 2.82 -18.50 -16.13
N PRO A 112 2.94 -19.45 -17.09
CA PRO A 112 1.73 -20.01 -17.69
C PRO A 112 0.76 -20.59 -16.65
N GLU A 113 1.29 -21.21 -15.61
CA GLU A 113 0.43 -21.78 -14.57
C GLU A 113 -0.30 -20.68 -13.81
N LYS A 114 0.40 -19.60 -13.48
CA LYS A 114 -0.22 -18.50 -12.78
C LYS A 114 -1.22 -17.79 -13.67
N LEU A 115 -0.91 -17.66 -14.95
CA LEU A 115 -1.83 -17.04 -15.88
C LEU A 115 -3.11 -17.86 -16.00
N ALA A 116 -2.98 -19.17 -16.04
CA ALA A 116 -4.15 -20.03 -16.11
C ALA A 116 -5.04 -19.85 -14.89
N ARG A 117 -4.44 -19.74 -13.70
CA ARG A 117 -5.21 -19.52 -12.49
C ARG A 117 -5.90 -18.16 -12.51
N LEU A 118 -5.21 -17.13 -13.00
CA LEU A 118 -5.82 -15.82 -13.10
C LEU A 118 -7.00 -15.82 -14.07
N THR A 119 -6.83 -16.48 -15.19
CA THR A 119 -7.90 -16.57 -16.18
C THR A 119 -9.13 -17.24 -15.56
N ALA A 120 -8.90 -18.32 -14.81
CA ALA A 120 -10.02 -19.00 -14.16
C ALA A 120 -10.73 -18.11 -13.16
N LEU A 121 -9.96 -17.31 -12.40
CA LEU A 121 -10.55 -16.39 -11.45
C LEU A 121 -11.38 -15.32 -12.14
N LEU A 122 -10.89 -14.82 -13.27
CA LEU A 122 -11.62 -13.81 -14.00
C LEU A 122 -12.91 -14.36 -14.58
N ASP A 123 -12.88 -15.60 -15.08
CA ASP A 123 -14.07 -16.21 -15.62
C ASP A 123 -15.12 -16.43 -14.56
N ASP A 124 -14.71 -16.69 -13.31
CA ASP A 124 -15.63 -16.93 -12.23
C ASP A 124 -16.06 -15.67 -11.52
N ALA A 125 -15.42 -14.53 -11.80
CA ALA A 125 -15.71 -13.31 -11.09
C ALA A 125 -17.06 -12.77 -11.47
N PRO A 126 -17.80 -12.18 -10.53
CA PRO A 126 -19.08 -11.55 -10.88
C PRO A 126 -18.82 -10.36 -11.77
N GLU A 127 -19.63 -10.27 -12.82
CA GLU A 127 -19.46 -9.17 -13.74
C GLU A 127 -19.83 -7.86 -13.16
N ASP A 128 -20.80 -7.83 -12.26
CA ASP A 128 -21.22 -6.54 -11.72
C ASP A 128 -20.17 -5.97 -10.83
N GLY A 129 -19.18 -6.72 -10.42
CA GLY A 129 -18.16 -6.22 -9.54
C GLY A 129 -17.33 -5.15 -10.13
N HIS A 130 -17.21 -5.10 -11.48
CA HIS A 130 -16.43 -4.05 -12.04
C HIS A 130 -17.16 -3.29 -13.04
N GLY A 131 -18.42 -3.48 -13.03
CA GLY A 131 -19.18 -2.67 -13.91
C GLY A 131 -19.06 -1.27 -13.60
N GLN A 132 -18.79 -1.00 -12.58
CA GLN A 132 -18.78 0.16 -12.33
C GLN A 132 -17.72 0.77 -12.43
N ALA A 133 -17.27 0.42 -12.77
CA ALA A 133 -16.10 1.10 -12.87
C ALA A 133 -16.00 2.25 -13.40
#